data_a9eeafb9aa517195cdb7f6d389c3a2ae
#
_entry.id   a9eeafb9aa517195cdb7f6d389c3a2ae
#
_cell.length_a   1.000
_cell.length_b   1.000
_cell.length_c   1.000
_cell.angle_alpha   90.00
_cell.angle_beta   90.00
_cell.angle_gamma   90.00
#
_symmetry.space_group_name_H-M   'P 1'
#
loop_
_entity.id
_entity.type
_entity.pdbx_description
1 polymer ?
#
loop_
_entity_poly.entity_id
_entity_poly.type
_entity_poly.pdbx_seq_one_letter_code
_entity_poly.pdbx_strand_id
1 'polypeptide(L)'
;MAVTYEPNIEGALQVLVDLMIGHGFTMTREPYAPNYRGLVDALIDLKEGFPTFVPFRVGFDAITFEAVSQGDALYMRQSDGKVGKAIANDTLDKAYVVGIADTTKASGEEVKVLVTGVEAMSGLDAGDHYFLSASGAGAITTTAPTGAGNYVVRVGEATSASEFAIQLEPPILLR
;
A
#
# COMPACT_ATOMS: atom_id res chain seq x y z
N MET A 1 46.80 26.77 10.31
CA MET A 1 46.86 25.34 10.67
C MET A 1 45.63 24.69 10.03
N ALA A 2 45.82 23.86 9.02
CA ALA A 2 44.72 23.08 8.46
C ALA A 2 44.46 21.91 9.41
N VAL A 3 43.26 21.84 9.99
CA VAL A 3 42.82 20.69 10.74
C VAL A 3 42.52 19.60 9.72
N THR A 4 43.40 18.64 9.59
CA THR A 4 43.15 17.41 8.83
C THR A 4 42.19 16.58 9.66
N TYR A 5 40.93 16.54 9.24
CA TYR A 5 39.91 15.64 9.75
C TYR A 5 40.22 14.26 9.18
N GLU A 6 40.92 13.42 9.92
CA GLU A 6 40.95 12.00 9.59
C GLU A 6 39.58 11.43 9.96
N PRO A 7 38.76 10.93 9.01
CA PRO A 7 37.48 10.32 9.37
C PRO A 7 37.79 9.11 10.25
N ASN A 8 37.42 9.18 11.51
CA ASN A 8 37.52 8.06 12.44
C ASN A 8 36.47 7.01 12.04
N ILE A 9 36.89 6.08 11.17
CA ILE A 9 36.04 5.01 10.64
C ILE A 9 35.45 4.16 11.79
N GLU A 10 36.20 3.97 12.87
CA GLU A 10 35.74 3.25 14.06
C GLU A 10 34.56 3.95 14.73
N GLY A 11 34.63 5.27 14.92
CA GLY A 11 33.53 6.06 15.47
C GLY A 11 32.31 6.10 14.55
N ALA A 12 32.52 6.21 13.24
CA ALA A 12 31.44 6.19 12.26
C ALA A 12 30.75 4.82 12.22
N LEU A 13 31.51 3.74 12.30
CA LEU A 13 31.00 2.38 12.35
C LEU A 13 30.19 2.14 13.64
N GLN A 14 30.68 2.61 14.80
CA GLN A 14 29.96 2.47 16.07
C GLN A 14 28.61 3.21 16.05
N VAL A 15 28.58 4.43 15.53
CA VAL A 15 27.32 5.20 15.36
C VAL A 15 26.35 4.46 14.45
N LEU A 16 26.80 3.87 13.36
CA LEU A 16 25.97 3.08 12.45
C LEU A 16 25.39 1.85 13.14
N VAL A 17 26.23 1.10 13.87
CA VAL A 17 25.81 -0.09 14.64
C VAL A 17 24.79 0.29 15.71
N ASP A 18 25.03 1.33 16.48
CA ASP A 18 24.09 1.80 17.52
C ASP A 18 22.75 2.25 16.93
N LEU A 19 22.79 2.90 15.77
CA LEU A 19 21.59 3.32 15.05
C LEU A 19 20.78 2.08 14.59
N MET A 20 21.45 1.09 14.03
CA MET A 20 20.81 -0.15 13.58
C MET A 20 20.15 -0.90 14.75
N ILE A 21 20.87 -1.10 15.85
CA ILE A 21 20.34 -1.77 17.06
C ILE A 21 19.17 -0.96 17.64
N GLY A 22 19.28 0.37 17.70
CA GLY A 22 18.22 1.25 18.20
C GLY A 22 16.92 1.18 17.39
N HIS A 23 17.00 0.76 16.13
CA HIS A 23 15.84 0.53 15.26
C HIS A 23 15.43 -0.95 15.14
N GLY A 24 15.97 -1.84 16.00
CA GLY A 24 15.57 -3.24 16.07
C GLY A 24 16.18 -4.15 15.00
N PHE A 25 17.25 -3.72 14.34
CA PHE A 25 17.97 -4.57 13.38
C PHE A 25 18.78 -5.65 14.10
N THR A 26 18.73 -6.88 13.58
CA THR A 26 19.58 -7.97 14.04
C THR A 26 20.87 -7.96 13.23
N MET A 27 22.02 -7.84 13.92
CA MET A 27 23.33 -7.87 13.29
C MET A 27 23.72 -9.30 12.97
N THR A 28 24.05 -9.59 11.70
CA THR A 28 24.38 -10.96 11.25
C THR A 28 25.86 -11.22 11.16
N ARG A 29 26.72 -10.18 11.22
CA ARG A 29 28.17 -10.27 10.96
C ARG A 29 29.03 -9.60 12.02
N GLU A 30 28.63 -9.62 13.27
CA GLU A 30 29.42 -9.04 14.34
C GLU A 30 30.55 -9.98 14.84
N PRO A 31 31.68 -9.40 15.29
CA PRO A 31 32.04 -7.98 15.29
C PRO A 31 32.57 -7.50 13.94
N TYR A 32 32.19 -6.29 13.54
CA TYR A 32 32.78 -5.66 12.35
C TYR A 32 34.19 -5.20 12.61
N ALA A 33 35.10 -5.44 11.65
CA ALA A 33 36.47 -4.93 11.74
C ALA A 33 36.43 -3.39 11.65
N PRO A 34 37.19 -2.65 12.50
CA PRO A 34 37.22 -1.20 12.50
C PRO A 34 38.06 -0.66 11.30
N ASN A 35 37.66 -1.01 10.11
CA ASN A 35 38.28 -0.63 8.84
C ASN A 35 37.23 -0.46 7.76
N TYR A 36 37.67 -0.07 6.55
CA TYR A 36 36.81 0.17 5.41
C TYR A 36 35.92 -1.05 5.06
N ARG A 37 36.46 -2.26 5.20
CA ARG A 37 35.70 -3.50 4.92
C ARG A 37 34.55 -3.69 5.93
N GLY A 38 34.83 -3.48 7.22
CA GLY A 38 33.79 -3.55 8.26
C GLY A 38 32.68 -2.53 8.05
N LEU A 39 33.00 -1.31 7.59
CA LEU A 39 32.01 -0.31 7.24
C LEU A 39 31.15 -0.76 6.05
N VAL A 40 31.76 -1.37 5.02
CA VAL A 40 31.03 -1.92 3.87
C VAL A 40 30.12 -3.06 4.29
N ASP A 41 30.61 -3.99 5.13
CA ASP A 41 29.80 -5.11 5.63
C ASP A 41 28.60 -4.61 6.46
N ALA A 42 28.79 -3.60 7.32
CA ALA A 42 27.71 -2.98 8.08
C ALA A 42 26.68 -2.27 7.17
N LEU A 43 27.13 -1.62 6.10
CA LEU A 43 26.23 -1.00 5.10
C LEU A 43 25.46 -2.05 4.30
N ILE A 44 26.05 -3.21 4.02
CA ILE A 44 25.36 -4.33 3.37
C ILE A 44 24.28 -4.88 4.29
N ASP A 45 24.59 -5.13 5.55
CA ASP A 45 23.62 -5.62 6.53
C ASP A 45 22.49 -4.61 6.75
N LEU A 46 22.79 -3.31 6.77
CA LEU A 46 21.79 -2.25 6.79
C LEU A 46 20.89 -2.32 5.56
N LYS A 47 21.45 -2.50 4.36
CA LYS A 47 20.68 -2.62 3.12
C LYS A 47 19.80 -3.87 3.11
N GLU A 48 20.33 -5.01 3.60
CA GLU A 48 19.60 -6.28 3.65
C GLU A 48 18.56 -6.31 4.79
N GLY A 49 18.83 -5.60 5.89
CA GLY A 49 17.94 -5.47 7.05
C GLY A 49 16.88 -4.37 6.92
N PHE A 50 17.01 -3.45 5.97
CA PHE A 50 15.88 -2.58 5.67
C PHE A 50 14.73 -3.47 5.20
N PRO A 51 13.59 -3.49 5.93
CA PRO A 51 12.40 -4.10 5.38
C PRO A 51 12.23 -3.51 3.99
N THR A 52 12.04 -4.38 3.00
CA THR A 52 11.59 -3.99 1.65
C THR A 52 10.70 -2.77 1.83
N PHE A 53 11.04 -1.66 1.17
CA PHE A 53 10.32 -0.38 1.28
C PHE A 53 8.83 -0.68 1.40
N VAL A 54 8.29 -0.59 2.62
CA VAL A 54 6.85 -0.76 2.80
C VAL A 54 6.26 0.45 2.11
N PRO A 55 5.61 0.28 0.97
CA PRO A 55 5.06 1.40 0.25
C PRO A 55 4.16 2.17 1.20
N PHE A 56 4.37 3.49 1.26
CA PHE A 56 3.61 4.38 2.13
C PHE A 56 2.12 4.16 1.88
N ARG A 57 1.40 3.70 2.89
CA ARG A 57 -0.02 3.41 2.82
C ARG A 57 -0.77 4.32 3.78
N VAL A 58 -1.70 5.11 3.26
CA VAL A 58 -2.60 5.92 4.08
C VAL A 58 -3.99 5.32 4.02
N GLY A 59 -4.61 5.19 5.16
CA GLY A 59 -5.96 4.67 5.28
C GLY A 59 -6.56 5.01 6.64
N PHE A 60 -7.79 4.55 6.83
CA PHE A 60 -8.53 4.65 8.10
C PHE A 60 -9.15 3.29 8.42
N ASP A 61 -9.50 3.09 9.68
CA ASP A 61 -10.16 1.87 10.13
C ASP A 61 -11.68 2.08 10.11
N ALA A 62 -12.42 1.06 9.63
CA ALA A 62 -13.88 1.09 9.55
C ALA A 62 -14.47 -0.30 9.83
N ILE A 63 -15.72 -0.34 10.29
CA ILE A 63 -16.45 -1.60 10.49
C ILE A 63 -17.12 -2.00 9.17
N THR A 64 -16.99 -3.27 8.80
CA THR A 64 -17.68 -3.84 7.64
C THR A 64 -19.16 -4.12 7.96
N PHE A 65 -20.08 -3.94 7.02
CA PHE A 65 -21.47 -4.42 7.17
C PHE A 65 -21.74 -5.72 6.38
N GLU A 66 -20.78 -6.16 5.59
CA GLU A 66 -20.75 -7.42 4.85
C GLU A 66 -19.32 -7.98 4.80
N ALA A 67 -19.15 -9.24 4.38
CA ALA A 67 -17.81 -9.80 4.22
C ALA A 67 -17.07 -9.15 3.04
N VAL A 68 -15.82 -8.75 3.27
CA VAL A 68 -14.93 -8.15 2.28
C VAL A 68 -13.66 -8.98 2.13
N SER A 69 -13.07 -8.96 0.95
CA SER A 69 -11.78 -9.59 0.65
C SER A 69 -10.69 -8.53 0.49
N GLN A 70 -9.45 -8.91 0.75
CA GLN A 70 -8.30 -8.06 0.41
C GLN A 70 -8.39 -7.64 -1.06
N GLY A 71 -8.17 -6.36 -1.35
CA GLY A 71 -8.24 -5.80 -2.69
C GLY A 71 -9.64 -5.38 -3.15
N ASP A 72 -10.70 -5.66 -2.37
CA ASP A 72 -12.05 -5.16 -2.70
C ASP A 72 -12.09 -3.63 -2.63
N ALA A 73 -12.66 -3.00 -3.65
CA ALA A 73 -13.02 -1.59 -3.64
C ALA A 73 -14.23 -1.37 -2.72
N LEU A 74 -14.12 -0.44 -1.78
CA LEU A 74 -15.10 -0.20 -0.74
C LEU A 74 -15.79 1.15 -0.87
N TYR A 75 -17.09 1.19 -0.55
CA TYR A 75 -17.84 2.42 -0.32
C TYR A 75 -18.24 2.54 1.15
N MET A 76 -18.57 3.74 1.59
CA MET A 76 -19.04 4.00 2.94
C MET A 76 -20.56 4.23 2.92
N ARG A 77 -21.29 3.42 3.70
CA ARG A 77 -22.73 3.58 3.85
C ARG A 77 -23.05 4.79 4.75
N GLN A 78 -23.77 5.77 4.20
CA GLN A 78 -24.02 7.03 4.90
C GLN A 78 -24.86 6.89 6.17
N SER A 79 -25.71 5.85 6.27
CA SER A 79 -26.62 5.69 7.41
C SER A 79 -25.95 5.34 8.74
N ASP A 80 -24.77 4.70 8.70
CA ASP A 80 -24.07 4.22 9.90
C ASP A 80 -22.53 4.29 9.81
N GLY A 81 -21.98 4.82 8.72
CA GLY A 81 -20.54 4.96 8.52
C GLY A 81 -19.78 3.65 8.33
N LYS A 82 -20.47 2.52 8.17
CA LYS A 82 -19.84 1.24 7.87
C LYS A 82 -19.48 1.11 6.40
N VAL A 83 -18.50 0.25 6.10
CA VAL A 83 -18.04 0.03 4.73
C VAL A 83 -18.50 -1.32 4.19
N GLY A 84 -18.67 -1.36 2.87
CA GLY A 84 -18.98 -2.57 2.11
C GLY A 84 -18.49 -2.43 0.68
N LYS A 85 -18.76 -3.46 -0.13
CA LYS A 85 -18.26 -3.58 -1.50
C LYS A 85 -18.90 -2.56 -2.44
N ALA A 86 -18.07 -1.71 -3.05
CA ALA A 86 -18.50 -0.76 -4.08
C ALA A 86 -18.91 -1.49 -5.37
N ILE A 87 -19.79 -0.88 -6.17
CA ILE A 87 -20.20 -1.39 -7.47
C ILE A 87 -20.61 -0.25 -8.40
N ALA A 88 -20.26 -0.36 -9.68
CA ALA A 88 -20.43 0.72 -10.66
C ALA A 88 -21.83 0.82 -11.29
N ASN A 89 -22.69 -0.21 -11.12
CA ASN A 89 -24.02 -0.29 -11.75
C ASN A 89 -25.20 -0.05 -10.80
N ASP A 90 -24.97 0.60 -9.68
CA ASP A 90 -25.98 0.87 -8.65
C ASP A 90 -26.10 2.40 -8.42
N THR A 91 -26.30 2.83 -7.22
CA THR A 91 -26.41 4.25 -6.83
C THR A 91 -25.04 4.94 -6.82
N LEU A 92 -25.05 6.28 -6.86
CA LEU A 92 -23.85 7.08 -6.71
C LEU A 92 -23.09 6.75 -5.41
N ASP A 93 -23.81 6.54 -4.31
CA ASP A 93 -23.21 6.21 -3.01
C ASP A 93 -22.39 4.91 -3.08
N LYS A 94 -22.93 3.88 -3.75
CA LYS A 94 -22.23 2.59 -3.90
C LYS A 94 -21.13 2.63 -4.95
N ALA A 95 -21.19 3.56 -5.89
CA ALA A 95 -20.12 3.80 -6.86
C ALA A 95 -19.00 4.69 -6.30
N TYR A 96 -19.23 5.39 -5.18
CA TYR A 96 -18.25 6.27 -4.58
C TYR A 96 -17.23 5.47 -3.76
N VAL A 97 -16.13 5.10 -4.39
CA VAL A 97 -15.06 4.32 -3.74
C VAL A 97 -14.32 5.21 -2.73
N VAL A 98 -14.31 4.78 -1.46
CA VAL A 98 -13.58 5.46 -0.38
C VAL A 98 -12.20 4.84 -0.13
N GLY A 99 -11.93 3.66 -0.67
CA GLY A 99 -10.65 2.99 -0.55
C GLY A 99 -10.70 1.52 -0.95
N ILE A 100 -9.56 0.85 -0.75
CA ILE A 100 -9.38 -0.58 -1.00
C ILE A 100 -9.18 -1.30 0.34
N ALA A 101 -9.80 -2.48 0.50
CA ALA A 101 -9.62 -3.31 1.70
C ALA A 101 -8.19 -3.87 1.77
N ASP A 102 -7.48 -3.62 2.86
CA ASP A 102 -6.11 -4.09 3.09
C ASP A 102 -6.08 -5.60 3.46
N THR A 103 -7.16 -6.12 4.02
CA THR A 103 -7.27 -7.52 4.47
C THR A 103 -8.69 -8.06 4.28
N THR A 104 -8.81 -9.39 4.23
CA THR A 104 -10.11 -10.08 4.24
C THR A 104 -10.74 -10.04 5.63
N LYS A 105 -12.01 -9.62 5.73
CA LYS A 105 -12.78 -9.50 6.97
C LYS A 105 -14.20 -10.03 6.81
N ALA A 106 -14.71 -10.61 7.89
CA ALA A 106 -16.12 -10.98 7.95
C ALA A 106 -16.99 -9.75 8.23
N SER A 107 -18.31 -9.89 8.04
CA SER A 107 -19.27 -8.84 8.38
C SER A 107 -19.21 -8.49 9.87
N GLY A 108 -19.14 -7.20 10.18
CA GLY A 108 -19.06 -6.66 11.54
C GLY A 108 -17.64 -6.54 12.09
N GLU A 109 -16.64 -6.95 11.36
CA GLU A 109 -15.22 -6.81 11.76
C GLU A 109 -14.64 -5.48 11.30
N GLU A 110 -13.56 -5.04 11.96
CA GLU A 110 -12.78 -3.88 11.58
C GLU A 110 -11.86 -4.21 10.42
N VAL A 111 -11.86 -3.36 9.40
CA VAL A 111 -10.98 -3.42 8.23
C VAL A 111 -10.24 -2.09 8.07
N LYS A 112 -8.97 -2.14 7.69
CA LYS A 112 -8.25 -0.96 7.24
C LYS A 112 -8.60 -0.67 5.79
N VAL A 113 -9.09 0.53 5.53
CA VAL A 113 -9.47 1.04 4.20
C VAL A 113 -8.33 1.91 3.69
N LEU A 114 -7.62 1.45 2.68
CA LEU A 114 -6.49 2.17 2.07
C LEU A 114 -7.00 3.19 1.06
N VAL A 115 -6.66 4.45 1.27
CA VAL A 115 -7.08 5.59 0.42
C VAL A 115 -6.01 5.92 -0.62
N THR A 116 -4.74 5.71 -0.29
CA THR A 116 -3.61 5.91 -1.19
C THR A 116 -2.42 5.04 -0.77
N GLY A 117 -1.50 4.85 -1.68
CA GLY A 117 -0.31 4.03 -1.50
C GLY A 117 -0.28 2.85 -2.47
N VAL A 118 0.53 1.85 -2.17
CA VAL A 118 0.64 0.63 -2.99
C VAL A 118 0.15 -0.56 -2.19
N GLU A 119 -0.81 -1.31 -2.74
CA GLU A 119 -1.34 -2.55 -2.18
C GLU A 119 -0.78 -3.77 -2.91
N ALA A 120 -0.43 -4.81 -2.15
CA ALA A 120 -0.04 -6.10 -2.72
C ALA A 120 -1.27 -6.85 -3.21
N MET A 121 -1.38 -7.02 -4.52
CA MET A 121 -2.48 -7.74 -5.20
C MET A 121 -1.88 -8.69 -6.24
N SER A 122 -2.57 -9.76 -6.58
CA SER A 122 -2.12 -10.71 -7.60
C SER A 122 -3.01 -10.66 -8.84
N GLY A 123 -2.45 -11.09 -9.97
CA GLY A 123 -3.21 -11.19 -11.22
C GLY A 123 -3.43 -9.85 -11.91
N LEU A 124 -2.50 -8.91 -11.68
CA LEU A 124 -2.53 -7.59 -12.30
C LEU A 124 -1.73 -7.59 -13.62
N ASP A 125 -2.16 -6.77 -14.57
CA ASP A 125 -1.42 -6.47 -15.80
C ASP A 125 -0.66 -5.15 -15.60
N ALA A 126 0.68 -5.23 -15.55
CA ALA A 126 1.54 -4.07 -15.25
C ALA A 126 1.34 -2.94 -16.26
N GLY A 127 1.13 -1.72 -15.76
CA GLY A 127 0.88 -0.51 -16.55
C GLY A 127 -0.59 -0.27 -16.90
N ASP A 128 -1.49 -1.22 -16.57
CA ASP A 128 -2.93 -1.05 -16.84
C ASP A 128 -3.63 -0.24 -15.76
N HIS A 129 -4.59 0.55 -16.19
CA HIS A 129 -5.53 1.24 -15.31
C HIS A 129 -6.68 0.32 -14.93
N TYR A 130 -7.11 0.43 -13.67
CA TYR A 130 -8.22 -0.36 -13.14
C TYR A 130 -9.39 0.52 -12.73
N PHE A 131 -10.58 0.04 -13.06
CA PHE A 131 -11.87 0.68 -12.82
C PHE A 131 -12.74 -0.18 -11.92
N LEU A 132 -13.66 0.46 -11.21
CA LEU A 132 -14.69 -0.25 -10.45
C LEU A 132 -15.56 -1.08 -11.39
N SER A 133 -15.76 -2.34 -11.07
CA SER A 133 -16.58 -3.26 -11.87
C SER A 133 -18.08 -2.93 -11.77
N ALA A 134 -18.78 -3.06 -12.90
CA ALA A 134 -20.24 -3.01 -12.95
C ALA A 134 -20.90 -4.39 -12.77
N SER A 135 -20.14 -5.49 -12.77
CA SER A 135 -20.66 -6.86 -12.71
C SER A 135 -20.35 -7.59 -11.41
N GLY A 136 -19.38 -7.11 -10.64
CA GLY A 136 -18.96 -7.73 -9.38
C GLY A 136 -18.74 -6.69 -8.30
N ALA A 137 -19.49 -6.76 -7.20
CA ALA A 137 -19.31 -5.88 -6.07
C ALA A 137 -17.91 -6.07 -5.45
N GLY A 138 -17.19 -4.97 -5.18
CA GLY A 138 -15.82 -4.95 -4.70
C GLY A 138 -14.76 -5.18 -5.78
N ALA A 139 -15.11 -5.77 -6.92
CA ALA A 139 -14.15 -6.12 -7.95
C ALA A 139 -13.66 -4.89 -8.74
N ILE A 140 -12.42 -4.96 -9.18
CA ILE A 140 -11.82 -4.00 -10.12
C ILE A 140 -11.52 -4.70 -11.45
N THR A 141 -11.48 -3.94 -12.53
CA THR A 141 -11.31 -4.45 -13.90
C THR A 141 -10.52 -3.46 -14.75
N THR A 142 -9.78 -3.95 -15.73
CA THR A 142 -9.08 -3.12 -16.73
C THR A 142 -10.01 -2.49 -17.77
N THR A 143 -11.23 -3.01 -17.90
CA THR A 143 -12.23 -2.48 -18.83
C THR A 143 -13.20 -1.55 -18.11
N ALA A 144 -13.20 -0.27 -18.45
CA ALA A 144 -14.16 0.69 -17.91
C ALA A 144 -15.61 0.30 -18.26
N PRO A 145 -16.58 0.45 -17.33
CA PRO A 145 -17.99 0.28 -17.63
C PRO A 145 -18.46 1.17 -18.79
N THR A 146 -19.30 0.64 -19.70
CA THR A 146 -19.76 1.37 -20.89
C THR A 146 -21.30 1.53 -20.98
N GLY A 147 -22.07 0.86 -20.13
CA GLY A 147 -23.53 0.92 -20.16
C GLY A 147 -24.08 2.22 -19.58
N ALA A 148 -25.13 2.80 -20.24
CA ALA A 148 -25.85 3.95 -19.68
C ALA A 148 -26.38 3.63 -18.27
N GLY A 149 -26.27 4.57 -17.35
CA GLY A 149 -26.63 4.40 -15.94
C GLY A 149 -25.49 3.83 -15.06
N ASN A 150 -24.43 3.31 -15.64
CA ASN A 150 -23.25 2.93 -14.90
C ASN A 150 -22.37 4.13 -14.55
N TYR A 151 -21.52 3.95 -13.56
CA TYR A 151 -20.49 4.93 -13.20
C TYR A 151 -19.12 4.43 -13.67
N VAL A 152 -18.32 5.32 -14.25
CA VAL A 152 -16.89 5.08 -14.47
C VAL A 152 -16.14 5.65 -13.27
N VAL A 153 -15.41 4.79 -12.56
CA VAL A 153 -14.60 5.15 -11.40
C VAL A 153 -13.23 4.51 -11.58
N ARG A 154 -12.20 5.30 -11.81
CA ARG A 154 -10.83 4.80 -11.78
C ARG A 154 -10.41 4.62 -10.33
N VAL A 155 -9.85 3.47 -9.99
CA VAL A 155 -9.41 3.14 -8.63
C VAL A 155 -7.90 3.08 -8.49
N GLY A 156 -7.17 2.96 -9.61
CA GLY A 156 -5.72 2.97 -9.61
C GLY A 156 -5.11 2.36 -10.86
N GLU A 157 -3.84 1.98 -10.73
CA GLU A 157 -3.07 1.31 -11.80
C GLU A 157 -2.14 0.25 -11.21
N ALA A 158 -1.84 -0.78 -11.99
CA ALA A 158 -0.88 -1.79 -11.64
C ALA A 158 0.55 -1.30 -11.93
N THR A 159 1.40 -1.20 -10.92
CA THR A 159 2.83 -0.88 -11.09
C THR A 159 3.65 -2.12 -11.43
N SER A 160 3.12 -3.29 -11.09
CA SER A 160 3.67 -4.60 -11.45
C SER A 160 2.56 -5.65 -11.45
N ALA A 161 2.89 -6.91 -11.76
CA ALA A 161 1.93 -8.02 -11.68
C ALA A 161 1.44 -8.33 -10.26
N SER A 162 2.06 -7.72 -9.24
CA SER A 162 1.78 -7.96 -7.81
C SER A 162 1.63 -6.70 -6.97
N GLU A 163 1.65 -5.51 -7.58
CA GLU A 163 1.55 -4.22 -6.88
C GLU A 163 0.56 -3.31 -7.57
N PHE A 164 -0.35 -2.75 -6.79
CA PHE A 164 -1.42 -1.86 -7.23
C PHE A 164 -1.29 -0.49 -6.57
N ALA A 165 -1.05 0.56 -7.36
CA ALA A 165 -1.02 1.95 -6.90
C ALA A 165 -2.44 2.50 -6.83
N ILE A 166 -2.91 2.84 -5.63
CA ILE A 166 -4.26 3.35 -5.37
C ILE A 166 -4.33 4.82 -5.78
N GLN A 167 -5.23 5.14 -6.73
CA GLN A 167 -5.49 6.48 -7.27
C GLN A 167 -6.99 6.63 -7.49
N LEU A 168 -7.72 7.00 -6.44
CA LEU A 168 -9.18 7.10 -6.48
C LEU A 168 -9.65 8.36 -7.21
N GLU A 169 -10.51 8.18 -8.21
CA GLU A 169 -11.16 9.27 -8.92
C GLU A 169 -12.68 9.31 -8.61
N PRO A 170 -13.30 10.50 -8.69
CA PRO A 170 -14.74 10.62 -8.46
C PRO A 170 -15.55 9.86 -9.53
N PRO A 171 -16.75 9.34 -9.18
CA PRO A 171 -17.63 8.66 -10.11
C PRO A 171 -18.13 9.56 -11.24
N ILE A 172 -18.08 9.06 -12.48
CA ILE A 172 -18.64 9.73 -13.68
C ILE A 172 -19.83 8.91 -14.17
N LEU A 173 -21.05 9.47 -14.12
CA LEU A 173 -22.25 8.81 -14.61
C LEU A 173 -22.29 8.79 -16.14
N LEU A 174 -22.45 7.61 -16.72
CA LEU A 174 -22.69 7.43 -18.16
C LEU A 174 -24.19 7.66 -18.49
N ARG A 175 -24.43 8.43 -19.56
CA ARG A 175 -25.78 8.76 -20.04
C ARG A 175 -26.04 8.12 -21.39
#